data_109b5c0f41d6f604df8c01f9906a1759
#
_entry.id   109b5c0f41d6f604df8c01f9906a1759
#
_cell.length_a   1.000
_cell.length_b   1.000
_cell.length_c   1.000
_cell.angle_alpha   90.00
_cell.angle_beta   90.00
_cell.angle_gamma   90.00
#
_symmetry.space_group_name_H-M   'P 1'
#
loop_
_entity.id
_entity.type
_entity.pdbx_description
1 polymer ?
#
loop_
_entity_poly.entity_id
_entity_poly.type
_entity_poly.pdbx_seq_one_letter_code
_entity_poly.pdbx_strand_id
1 'polypeptide(L)'
;MDCLVRVIVPVHNTVEYLPRCIDSIRNQSLKDIEIILVENQSNDGSAALCDEYMSFDSRVKVLHLPVANASIARNAGLDIASAPYVGFVDSDDYIDYNMYEELFDVIKCHDVDIVYSNFQTEYLDGRIEGCDKNSGQIYIRSSLDVLRDMMWDKLNCSSCTKLFKRT
;
A
#
# COMPACT_ATOMS: atom_id res chain seq x y z
N MET A 1 -20.41 6.46 5.29
CA MET A 1 -20.07 5.91 3.95
C MET A 1 -19.14 4.75 4.20
N ASP A 2 -19.39 3.62 3.55
CA ASP A 2 -18.54 2.46 3.73
C ASP A 2 -17.24 2.70 2.97
N CYS A 3 -16.10 2.59 3.64
CA CYS A 3 -14.77 2.72 3.06
C CYS A 3 -14.59 1.68 1.94
N LEU A 4 -14.08 2.09 0.78
CA LEU A 4 -13.85 1.20 -0.36
C LEU A 4 -12.52 0.45 -0.26
N VAL A 5 -11.46 1.17 0.11
CA VAL A 5 -10.10 0.63 0.15
C VAL A 5 -9.49 0.84 1.53
N ARG A 6 -8.93 -0.20 2.11
CA ARG A 6 -8.05 -0.10 3.28
C ARG A 6 -6.61 -0.27 2.89
N VAL A 7 -5.81 0.73 3.22
CA VAL A 7 -4.37 0.73 2.96
C VAL A 7 -3.66 0.40 4.27
N ILE A 8 -2.97 -0.72 4.29
CA ILE A 8 -2.20 -1.22 5.43
C ILE A 8 -0.74 -0.80 5.27
N VAL A 9 -0.23 -0.09 6.27
CA VAL A 9 1.15 0.39 6.31
C VAL A 9 1.86 -0.22 7.52
N PRO A 10 2.71 -1.23 7.34
CA PRO A 10 3.57 -1.71 8.42
C PRO A 10 4.66 -0.67 8.71
N VAL A 11 4.79 -0.23 9.96
CA VAL A 11 5.71 0.83 10.38
C VAL A 11 6.75 0.27 11.35
N HIS A 12 8.04 0.39 11.03
CA HIS A 12 9.13 0.04 11.94
C HIS A 12 10.38 0.88 11.67
N ASN A 13 10.70 1.80 12.57
CA ASN A 13 11.88 2.66 12.49
C ASN A 13 12.02 3.41 11.16
N THR A 14 10.97 4.12 10.76
CA THR A 14 10.89 4.87 9.50
C THR A 14 10.46 6.33 9.70
N VAL A 15 10.73 6.92 10.86
CA VAL A 15 10.27 8.28 11.23
C VAL A 15 10.60 9.34 10.17
N GLU A 16 11.73 9.19 9.48
CA GLU A 16 12.19 10.12 8.45
C GLU A 16 11.32 10.07 7.17
N TYR A 17 10.86 8.88 6.78
CA TYR A 17 10.11 8.64 5.54
C TYR A 17 8.60 8.64 5.75
N LEU A 18 8.16 8.30 6.95
CA LEU A 18 6.77 8.07 7.32
C LEU A 18 5.83 9.25 6.99
N PRO A 19 6.19 10.53 7.15
CA PRO A 19 5.33 11.64 6.75
C PRO A 19 5.03 11.64 5.25
N ARG A 20 6.06 11.44 4.39
CA ARG A 20 5.88 11.37 2.94
C ARG A 20 4.98 10.20 2.54
N CYS A 21 5.18 9.05 3.17
CA CYS A 21 4.35 7.87 2.97
C CYS A 21 2.88 8.15 3.29
N ILE A 22 2.58 8.53 4.53
CA ILE A 22 1.20 8.76 4.98
C ILE A 22 0.52 9.86 4.16
N ASP A 23 1.20 10.97 3.90
CA ASP A 23 0.64 12.08 3.13
C ASP A 23 0.36 11.69 1.68
N SER A 24 1.16 10.82 1.06
CA SER A 24 0.87 10.30 -0.28
C SER A 24 -0.43 9.49 -0.34
N ILE A 25 -0.74 8.75 0.73
CA ILE A 25 -1.98 7.96 0.84
C ILE A 25 -3.18 8.88 1.19
N ARG A 26 -3.02 9.80 2.12
CA ARG A 26 -4.06 10.75 2.53
C ARG A 26 -4.54 11.65 1.40
N ASN A 27 -3.61 12.01 0.50
CA ASN A 27 -3.87 12.88 -0.64
C ASN A 27 -4.32 12.16 -1.89
N GLN A 28 -4.57 10.85 -1.87
CA GLN A 28 -5.08 10.12 -3.03
C GLN A 28 -6.33 10.77 -3.63
N SER A 29 -6.49 10.66 -4.96
CA SER A 29 -7.70 11.11 -5.68
C SER A 29 -8.93 10.32 -5.23
N LEU A 30 -8.82 9.02 -5.03
CA LEU A 30 -9.84 8.18 -4.39
C LEU A 30 -10.00 8.59 -2.91
N LYS A 31 -11.20 9.10 -2.53
CA LYS A 31 -11.43 9.64 -1.18
C LYS A 31 -11.91 8.60 -0.16
N ASP A 32 -12.54 7.52 -0.63
CA ASP A 32 -13.10 6.47 0.23
C ASP A 32 -12.00 5.47 0.68
N ILE A 33 -10.91 6.02 1.22
CA ILE A 33 -9.74 5.29 1.73
C ILE A 33 -9.68 5.43 3.26
N GLU A 34 -9.41 4.31 3.94
CA GLU A 34 -8.99 4.26 5.34
C GLU A 34 -7.54 3.76 5.42
N ILE A 35 -6.74 4.36 6.29
CA ILE A 35 -5.31 4.06 6.46
C ILE A 35 -5.14 3.31 7.78
N ILE A 36 -4.53 2.14 7.75
CA ILE A 36 -4.21 1.35 8.93
C ILE A 36 -2.69 1.35 9.10
N LEU A 37 -2.20 2.18 10.01
CA LEU A 37 -0.79 2.19 10.42
C LEU A 37 -0.59 1.08 11.44
N VAL A 38 0.23 0.09 11.12
CA VAL A 38 0.57 -0.98 12.05
C VAL A 38 1.97 -0.74 12.57
N GLU A 39 2.05 -0.04 13.68
CA GLU A 39 3.29 0.27 14.36
C GLU A 39 3.83 -1.00 15.05
N ASN A 40 5.07 -1.28 14.84
CA ASN A 40 5.69 -2.59 14.96
C ASN A 40 6.97 -2.50 15.79
N GLN A 41 6.83 -2.03 17.05
CA GLN A 41 7.92 -1.89 18.03
C GLN A 41 9.05 -0.95 17.56
N SER A 42 8.72 0.25 17.09
CA SER A 42 9.72 1.27 16.72
C SER A 42 10.34 1.93 17.95
N ASN A 43 11.57 2.43 17.80
CA ASN A 43 12.30 3.16 18.85
C ASN A 43 12.87 4.51 18.39
N ASP A 44 12.50 4.98 17.19
CA ASP A 44 12.99 6.19 16.52
C ASP A 44 12.00 7.37 16.55
N GLY A 45 10.83 7.21 17.19
CA GLY A 45 9.75 8.21 17.18
C GLY A 45 8.60 7.90 16.21
N SER A 46 8.69 6.87 15.37
CA SER A 46 7.63 6.49 14.44
C SER A 46 6.29 6.23 15.14
N ALA A 47 6.30 5.62 16.34
CA ALA A 47 5.08 5.36 17.11
C ALA A 47 4.33 6.66 17.47
N ALA A 48 5.03 7.65 18.00
CA ALA A 48 4.44 8.95 18.36
C ALA A 48 3.89 9.68 17.13
N LEU A 49 4.59 9.58 16.00
CA LEU A 49 4.15 10.17 14.74
C LEU A 49 2.88 9.49 14.20
N CYS A 50 2.75 8.17 14.31
CA CYS A 50 1.51 7.45 13.97
C CYS A 50 0.33 7.98 14.79
N ASP A 51 0.49 8.13 16.10
CA ASP A 51 -0.55 8.65 17.00
C ASP A 51 -0.92 10.09 16.68
N GLU A 52 0.06 10.92 16.30
CA GLU A 52 -0.18 12.28 15.83
C GLU A 52 -1.09 12.29 14.59
N TYR A 53 -0.77 11.50 13.56
CA TYR A 53 -1.61 11.41 12.36
C TYR A 53 -3.03 10.92 12.68
N MET A 54 -3.19 9.93 13.55
CA MET A 54 -4.51 9.45 14.00
C MET A 54 -5.31 10.56 14.70
N SER A 55 -4.64 11.49 15.41
CA SER A 55 -5.31 12.54 16.17
C SER A 55 -6.00 13.60 15.30
N PHE A 56 -5.51 13.86 14.09
CA PHE A 56 -6.05 14.91 13.21
C PHE A 56 -6.69 14.40 11.91
N ASP A 57 -6.55 13.12 11.57
CA ASP A 57 -7.24 12.54 10.39
C ASP A 57 -8.02 11.29 10.79
N SER A 58 -9.33 11.40 10.81
CA SER A 58 -10.25 10.32 11.24
C SER A 58 -10.21 9.07 10.35
N ARG A 59 -9.60 9.16 9.17
CA ARG A 59 -9.38 8.02 8.27
C ARG A 59 -8.16 7.17 8.69
N VAL A 60 -7.30 7.72 9.55
CA VAL A 60 -6.11 7.03 10.05
C VAL A 60 -6.45 6.24 11.31
N LYS A 61 -6.11 4.98 11.32
CA LYS A 61 -6.16 4.08 12.49
C LYS A 61 -4.76 3.60 12.80
N VAL A 62 -4.45 3.43 14.07
CA VAL A 62 -3.15 2.93 14.53
C VAL A 62 -3.34 1.63 15.31
N LEU A 63 -2.50 0.66 15.04
CA LEU A 63 -2.39 -0.58 15.80
C LEU A 63 -0.93 -0.73 16.25
N HIS A 64 -0.70 -0.75 17.57
CA HIS A 64 0.63 -0.97 18.15
C HIS A 64 0.86 -2.44 18.44
N LEU A 65 1.94 -3.01 17.91
CA LEU A 65 2.35 -4.39 18.13
C LEU A 65 3.62 -4.46 18.97
N PRO A 66 3.73 -5.43 19.88
CA PRO A 66 4.91 -5.60 20.74
C PRO A 66 6.07 -6.35 20.08
N VAL A 67 6.04 -6.53 18.77
CA VAL A 67 6.96 -7.40 18.03
C VAL A 67 7.37 -6.77 16.71
N ALA A 68 8.65 -6.65 16.42
CA ALA A 68 9.20 -6.17 15.15
C ALA A 68 9.16 -7.25 14.06
N ASN A 69 8.05 -7.38 13.34
CA ASN A 69 7.89 -8.34 12.24
C ASN A 69 6.87 -7.84 11.20
N ALA A 70 7.33 -7.52 10.00
CA ALA A 70 6.51 -6.96 8.93
C ALA A 70 5.37 -7.90 8.48
N SER A 71 5.57 -9.23 8.51
CA SER A 71 4.52 -10.18 8.15
C SER A 71 3.41 -10.21 9.20
N ILE A 72 3.78 -10.18 10.50
CA ILE A 72 2.81 -10.08 11.60
C ILE A 72 2.06 -8.76 11.50
N ALA A 73 2.74 -7.67 11.20
CA ALA A 73 2.11 -6.36 11.02
C ALA A 73 1.09 -6.35 9.88
N ARG A 74 1.45 -6.89 8.70
CA ARG A 74 0.52 -6.98 7.57
C ARG A 74 -0.70 -7.85 7.91
N ASN A 75 -0.51 -9.00 8.57
CA ASN A 75 -1.60 -9.87 8.99
C ASN A 75 -2.52 -9.18 10.01
N ALA A 76 -1.96 -8.51 11.02
CA ALA A 76 -2.75 -7.77 12.00
C ALA A 76 -3.58 -6.65 11.35
N GLY A 77 -3.02 -5.96 10.36
CA GLY A 77 -3.77 -5.00 9.54
C GLY A 77 -4.91 -5.66 8.76
N LEU A 78 -4.68 -6.83 8.16
CA LEU A 78 -5.70 -7.61 7.45
C LEU A 78 -6.85 -8.07 8.37
N ASP A 79 -6.54 -8.47 9.59
CA ASP A 79 -7.55 -8.96 10.56
C ASP A 79 -8.58 -7.88 10.91
N ILE A 80 -8.18 -6.61 10.93
CA ILE A 80 -9.07 -5.48 11.20
C ILE A 80 -9.61 -4.80 9.94
N ALA A 81 -9.07 -5.15 8.76
CA ALA A 81 -9.54 -4.60 7.50
C ALA A 81 -10.91 -5.18 7.14
N SER A 82 -11.94 -4.35 7.01
CA SER A 82 -13.32 -4.77 6.66
C SER A 82 -13.82 -4.24 5.31
N ALA A 83 -13.02 -3.42 4.61
CA ALA A 83 -13.36 -2.91 3.28
C ALA A 83 -13.30 -4.02 2.21
N PRO A 84 -14.03 -3.86 1.10
CA PRO A 84 -14.02 -4.84 0.01
C PRO A 84 -12.67 -4.94 -0.71
N TYR A 85 -11.81 -3.93 -0.60
CA TYR A 85 -10.49 -3.94 -1.21
C TYR A 85 -9.41 -3.57 -0.19
N VAL A 86 -8.22 -4.19 -0.36
CA VAL A 86 -7.05 -3.95 0.51
C VAL A 86 -5.83 -3.68 -0.36
N GLY A 87 -5.07 -2.65 0.04
CA GLY A 87 -3.75 -2.34 -0.49
C GLY A 87 -2.70 -2.33 0.62
N PHE A 88 -1.43 -2.37 0.22
CA PHE A 88 -0.29 -2.24 1.12
C PHE A 88 0.64 -1.15 0.61
N VAL A 89 1.27 -0.43 1.52
CA VAL A 89 2.36 0.51 1.22
C VAL A 89 3.42 0.33 2.31
N ASP A 90 4.67 0.17 1.93
CA ASP A 90 5.77 0.14 2.90
C ASP A 90 6.03 1.56 3.41
N SER A 91 6.35 1.70 4.70
CA SER A 91 6.41 3.00 5.38
C SER A 91 7.56 3.91 4.96
N ASP A 92 8.51 3.40 4.19
CA ASP A 92 9.62 4.11 3.55
C ASP A 92 9.36 4.44 2.07
N ASP A 93 8.21 3.98 1.52
CA ASP A 93 7.78 4.27 0.16
C ASP A 93 6.71 5.39 0.12
N TYR A 94 6.39 5.86 -1.09
CA TYR A 94 5.26 6.75 -1.37
C TYR A 94 4.61 6.37 -2.68
N ILE A 95 3.36 6.81 -2.87
CA ILE A 95 2.54 6.44 -4.03
C ILE A 95 2.11 7.66 -4.83
N ASP A 96 1.91 7.48 -6.13
CA ASP A 96 1.39 8.52 -7.02
C ASP A 96 -0.05 8.89 -6.63
N TYR A 97 -0.42 10.17 -6.85
CA TYR A 97 -1.70 10.78 -6.46
C TYR A 97 -2.95 10.00 -6.87
N ASN A 98 -2.95 9.34 -8.03
CA ASN A 98 -4.11 8.65 -8.61
C ASN A 98 -3.98 7.11 -8.59
N MET A 99 -2.98 6.55 -7.92
CA MET A 99 -2.69 5.12 -7.97
C MET A 99 -3.90 4.26 -7.57
N TYR A 100 -4.52 4.52 -6.42
CA TYR A 100 -5.63 3.69 -5.97
C TYR A 100 -6.91 3.90 -6.77
N GLU A 101 -7.15 5.10 -7.33
CA GLU A 101 -8.28 5.33 -8.24
C GLU A 101 -8.11 4.51 -9.52
N GLU A 102 -6.95 4.56 -10.15
CA GLU A 102 -6.65 3.79 -11.37
C GLU A 102 -6.75 2.27 -11.12
N LEU A 103 -6.15 1.77 -10.03
CA LEU A 103 -6.24 0.34 -9.68
C LEU A 103 -7.69 -0.09 -9.39
N PHE A 104 -8.48 0.78 -8.72
CA PHE A 104 -9.88 0.51 -8.41
C PHE A 104 -10.75 0.48 -9.68
N ASP A 105 -10.54 1.38 -10.60
CA ASP A 105 -11.27 1.41 -11.87
C ASP A 105 -10.98 0.15 -12.70
N VAL A 106 -9.73 -0.29 -12.75
CA VAL A 106 -9.35 -1.52 -13.45
C VAL A 106 -9.97 -2.77 -12.80
N ILE A 107 -9.87 -2.92 -11.47
CA ILE A 107 -10.39 -4.10 -10.77
C ILE A 107 -11.90 -4.21 -10.91
N LYS A 108 -12.60 -3.07 -10.90
CA LYS A 108 -14.05 -2.99 -11.06
C LYS A 108 -14.49 -3.25 -12.49
N CYS A 109 -13.78 -2.68 -13.47
CA CYS A 109 -14.12 -2.80 -14.89
C CYS A 109 -13.94 -4.23 -15.41
N HIS A 110 -12.94 -4.95 -14.94
CA HIS A 110 -12.55 -6.26 -15.43
C HIS A 110 -12.94 -7.43 -14.52
N ASP A 111 -13.55 -7.15 -13.35
CA ASP A 111 -13.95 -8.14 -12.33
C ASP A 111 -12.83 -9.15 -12.02
N VAL A 112 -11.65 -8.62 -11.76
CA VAL A 112 -10.47 -9.41 -11.40
C VAL A 112 -10.22 -9.35 -9.89
N ASP A 113 -9.48 -10.32 -9.34
CA ASP A 113 -9.24 -10.41 -7.90
C ASP A 113 -8.04 -9.58 -7.45
N ILE A 114 -7.08 -9.32 -8.35
CA ILE A 114 -5.86 -8.57 -8.07
C ILE A 114 -5.53 -7.67 -9.26
N VAL A 115 -5.23 -6.42 -8.98
CA VAL A 115 -4.62 -5.48 -9.94
C VAL A 115 -3.28 -5.03 -9.40
N TYR A 116 -2.30 -4.87 -10.26
CA TYR A 116 -0.98 -4.35 -9.88
C TYR A 116 -0.49 -3.30 -10.87
N SER A 117 0.29 -2.35 -10.36
CA SER A 117 0.98 -1.33 -11.12
C SER A 117 2.50 -1.59 -11.15
N ASN A 118 3.19 -0.89 -12.02
CA ASN A 118 4.64 -0.77 -11.97
C ASN A 118 5.07 0.14 -10.81
N PHE A 119 6.38 0.17 -10.55
CA PHE A 119 6.99 1.05 -9.57
C PHE A 119 8.26 1.68 -10.16
N GLN A 120 8.71 2.75 -9.54
CA GLN A 120 9.97 3.41 -9.81
C GLN A 120 10.82 3.41 -8.54
N THR A 121 12.13 3.37 -8.69
CA THR A 121 13.07 3.53 -7.59
C THR A 121 13.64 4.94 -7.66
N GLU A 122 13.45 5.71 -6.60
CA GLU A 122 14.08 7.01 -6.41
C GLU A 122 15.32 6.84 -5.54
N TYR A 123 16.47 7.23 -6.05
CA TYR A 123 17.75 7.18 -5.34
C TYR A 123 17.99 8.48 -4.56
N LEU A 124 18.81 8.42 -3.51
CA LEU A 124 19.17 9.59 -2.69
C LEU A 124 19.88 10.70 -3.49
N ASP A 125 20.49 10.38 -4.61
CA ASP A 125 21.12 11.35 -5.51
C ASP A 125 20.11 11.98 -6.52
N GLY A 126 18.82 11.68 -6.40
CA GLY A 126 17.74 12.20 -7.25
C GLY A 126 17.55 11.46 -8.57
N ARG A 127 18.31 10.38 -8.84
CA ARG A 127 18.04 9.53 -10.01
C ARG A 127 16.75 8.74 -9.78
N ILE A 128 15.99 8.60 -10.86
CA ILE A 128 14.79 7.76 -10.89
C ILE A 128 14.99 6.67 -11.93
N GLU A 129 14.87 5.42 -11.49
CA GLU A 129 14.93 4.25 -12.36
C GLU A 129 13.63 3.43 -12.24
N GLY A 130 13.21 2.79 -13.33
CA GLY A 130 12.02 1.95 -13.35
C GLY A 130 11.27 2.02 -14.67
N CYS A 131 10.09 1.40 -14.72
CA CYS A 131 9.29 1.37 -15.94
C CYS A 131 8.81 2.76 -16.35
N ASP A 132 8.80 2.99 -17.66
CA ASP A 132 8.22 4.19 -18.26
C ASP A 132 6.79 4.43 -17.73
N LYS A 133 6.54 5.65 -17.28
CA LYS A 133 5.21 6.13 -16.99
C LYS A 133 4.39 6.02 -18.27
N ASN A 134 3.39 5.21 -18.31
CA ASN A 134 2.38 5.15 -19.38
C ASN A 134 2.65 4.23 -20.57
N SER A 135 2.66 2.94 -20.36
CA SER A 135 2.21 2.09 -21.46
C SER A 135 0.69 2.23 -21.68
N GLY A 136 -0.08 2.62 -20.65
CA GLY A 136 -1.56 2.65 -20.68
C GLY A 136 -2.17 1.27 -21.01
N GLN A 137 -1.32 0.24 -21.11
CA GLN A 137 -1.74 -1.09 -21.51
C GLN A 137 -2.16 -1.90 -20.27
N ILE A 138 -3.36 -2.44 -20.34
CA ILE A 138 -3.90 -3.35 -19.32
C ILE A 138 -3.76 -4.77 -19.85
N TYR A 139 -3.13 -5.64 -19.05
CA TYR A 139 -2.97 -7.06 -19.35
C TYR A 139 -3.80 -7.88 -18.38
N ILE A 140 -4.80 -8.61 -18.88
CA ILE A 140 -5.56 -9.57 -18.08
C ILE A 140 -4.88 -10.93 -18.21
N ARG A 141 -4.55 -11.55 -17.08
CA ARG A 141 -3.75 -12.78 -17.02
C ARG A 141 -4.45 -13.81 -16.11
N SER A 142 -4.27 -15.08 -16.42
CA SER A 142 -4.68 -16.15 -15.52
C SER A 142 -3.78 -16.24 -14.28
N SER A 143 -4.30 -16.76 -13.16
CA SER A 143 -3.51 -17.00 -11.95
C SER A 143 -2.29 -17.89 -12.22
N LEU A 144 -2.40 -18.87 -13.13
CA LEU A 144 -1.26 -19.74 -13.50
C LEU A 144 -0.18 -18.99 -14.25
N ASP A 145 -0.53 -18.06 -15.15
CA ASP A 145 0.45 -17.24 -15.87
C ASP A 145 1.16 -16.28 -14.91
N VAL A 146 0.41 -15.68 -13.97
CA VAL A 146 0.97 -14.81 -12.92
C VAL A 146 1.94 -15.59 -12.04
N LEU A 147 1.54 -16.77 -11.53
CA LEU A 147 2.41 -17.63 -10.71
C LEU A 147 3.68 -18.04 -11.46
N ARG A 148 3.55 -18.42 -12.73
CA ARG A 148 4.72 -18.76 -13.56
C ARG A 148 5.69 -17.57 -13.67
N ASP A 149 5.19 -16.38 -13.92
CA ASP A 149 6.03 -15.20 -14.07
C ASP A 149 6.67 -14.76 -12.75
N MET A 150 5.98 -14.94 -11.62
CA MET A 150 6.58 -14.77 -10.29
C MET A 150 7.72 -15.77 -10.03
N MET A 151 7.54 -17.04 -10.40
CA MET A 151 8.59 -18.06 -10.24
C MET A 151 9.83 -17.80 -11.11
N TRP A 152 9.68 -17.13 -12.25
CA TRP A 152 10.78 -16.79 -13.17
C TRP A 152 11.30 -15.36 -12.97
N ASP A 153 10.97 -14.72 -11.85
CA ASP A 153 11.37 -13.35 -11.50
C ASP A 153 11.03 -12.28 -12.59
N LYS A 154 9.94 -12.53 -13.32
CA LYS A 154 9.43 -11.62 -14.34
C LYS A 154 8.37 -10.66 -13.82
N LEU A 155 7.89 -10.89 -12.61
CA LEU A 155 6.86 -10.10 -11.95
C LEU A 155 7.26 -9.82 -10.52
N ASN A 156 7.16 -8.55 -10.11
CA ASN A 156 7.40 -8.16 -8.73
C ASN A 156 6.41 -8.84 -7.77
N CYS A 157 6.97 -9.56 -6.79
CA CYS A 157 6.22 -10.28 -5.76
C CYS A 157 5.78 -9.38 -4.59
N SER A 158 6.25 -8.10 -4.52
CA SER A 158 5.85 -7.17 -3.46
C SER A 158 4.33 -7.00 -3.42
N SER A 159 3.78 -6.87 -2.23
CA SER A 159 2.36 -6.52 -2.03
C SER A 159 2.06 -5.04 -2.27
N CYS A 160 3.10 -4.17 -2.25
CA CYS A 160 2.94 -2.72 -2.15
C CYS A 160 2.50 -2.02 -3.44
N THR A 161 2.54 -2.70 -4.58
CA THR A 161 2.07 -2.17 -5.87
C THR A 161 0.70 -2.73 -6.27
N LYS A 162 -0.06 -3.30 -5.33
CA LYS A 162 -1.24 -4.10 -5.64
C LYS A 162 -2.48 -3.64 -4.90
N LEU A 163 -3.62 -3.83 -5.56
CA LEU A 163 -4.95 -3.78 -4.95
C LEU A 163 -5.57 -5.17 -5.02
N PHE A 164 -6.02 -5.67 -3.87
CA PHE A 164 -6.61 -6.99 -3.71
C PHE A 164 -8.10 -6.87 -3.44
N LYS A 165 -8.92 -7.66 -4.14
CA LYS A 165 -10.33 -7.86 -3.80
C LYS A 165 -10.40 -8.79 -2.60
N ARG A 166 -11.07 -8.36 -1.55
CA ARG A 166 -11.28 -9.18 -0.36
C ARG A 166 -12.54 -10.02 -0.53
N THR A 167 -12.42 -11.33 -0.35
CA THR A 167 -13.53 -12.30 -0.43
C THR A 167 -14.14 -12.56 0.95
#